data_aa91ea518572df93f23528c0bdd74a19
#
_entry.id   aa91ea518572df93f23528c0bdd74a19
#
_cell.length_a   1.000
_cell.length_b   1.000
_cell.length_c   1.000
_cell.angle_alpha   90.00
_cell.angle_beta   90.00
_cell.angle_gamma   90.00
#
_symmetry.space_group_name_H-M   'P 1'
#
loop_
_entity.id
_entity.type
_entity.pdbx_description
1 polymer ?
#
loop_
_entity_poly.entity_id
_entity_poly.type
_entity_poly.pdbx_seq_one_letter_code
_entity_poly.pdbx_strand_id
1 'polypeptide(L)'
;MRWLIFEKKLRTPQQLLSALQNNFENEVELKNLLLTRAPKLGRDASCEPVADALLEAFAHSWSHRTNERGGCFRPGTGSAMYYWWHGRELGATCDGRSAGQMLSANFSPTLQLRDAGPLSVISAMTRPGLLKVCNGGPLTLELDDTVFKNAEGMEKVAMLVRSFIQMGGHQMQLNAVNRETLLDAQKNPQDHQDLIVRVWGWSGHFVQLDKGYQDQIIQRTSYREA
;
A
#
# COMPACT_ATOMS: atom_id res chain seq x y z
N MET A 1 7.61 -14.47 5.57
CA MET A 1 8.29 -15.28 6.60
C MET A 1 7.57 -16.60 6.90
N ARG A 2 6.30 -16.57 7.40
CA ARG A 2 5.52 -17.78 7.74
C ARG A 2 5.53 -18.82 6.61
N TRP A 3 5.09 -18.42 5.41
CA TRP A 3 5.06 -19.28 4.22
C TRP A 3 6.42 -19.88 3.88
N LEU A 4 7.50 -19.07 3.85
CA LEU A 4 8.83 -19.50 3.42
C LEU A 4 9.48 -20.49 4.40
N ILE A 5 9.39 -20.20 5.70
CA ILE A 5 10.14 -20.91 6.74
C ILE A 5 9.32 -22.06 7.32
N PHE A 6 8.06 -21.81 7.73
CA PHE A 6 7.28 -22.78 8.49
C PHE A 6 6.40 -23.68 7.61
N GLU A 7 5.82 -23.14 6.54
CA GLU A 7 4.91 -23.91 5.67
C GLU A 7 5.68 -24.64 4.57
N LYS A 8 6.52 -23.95 3.83
CA LYS A 8 7.27 -24.52 2.70
C LYS A 8 8.67 -25.01 3.05
N LYS A 9 9.22 -24.58 4.17
CA LYS A 9 10.56 -24.97 4.67
C LYS A 9 11.67 -24.77 3.61
N LEU A 10 11.55 -23.72 2.82
CA LEU A 10 12.49 -23.43 1.72
C LEU A 10 13.78 -22.74 2.22
N ARG A 11 13.74 -22.12 3.38
CA ARG A 11 14.87 -21.44 4.02
C ARG A 11 14.77 -21.57 5.53
N THR A 12 15.91 -21.56 6.19
CA THR A 12 15.95 -21.40 7.66
C THR A 12 15.79 -19.93 8.05
N PRO A 13 15.42 -19.63 9.32
CA PRO A 13 15.40 -18.26 9.82
C PRO A 13 16.72 -17.52 9.62
N GLN A 14 17.86 -18.22 9.86
CA GLN A 14 19.21 -17.67 9.72
C GLN A 14 19.54 -17.32 8.27
N GLN A 15 19.19 -18.20 7.32
CA GLN A 15 19.37 -17.92 5.89
C GLN A 15 18.57 -16.70 5.44
N LEU A 16 17.31 -16.58 5.89
CA LEU A 16 16.49 -15.42 5.57
C LEU A 16 17.09 -14.15 6.21
N LEU A 17 17.49 -14.20 7.47
CA LEU A 17 18.10 -13.06 8.15
C LEU A 17 19.37 -12.59 7.43
N SER A 18 20.25 -13.50 7.04
CA SER A 18 21.46 -13.18 6.26
C SER A 18 21.12 -12.51 4.92
N ALA A 19 20.12 -13.04 4.20
CA ALA A 19 19.68 -12.46 2.95
C ALA A 19 19.14 -11.03 3.11
N LEU A 20 18.38 -10.76 4.18
CA LEU A 20 17.86 -9.44 4.49
C LEU A 20 18.97 -8.45 4.88
N GLN A 21 19.93 -8.88 5.70
CA GLN A 21 21.07 -8.06 6.12
C GLN A 21 21.96 -7.64 4.93
N ASN A 22 22.11 -8.53 3.95
CA ASN A 22 22.85 -8.28 2.71
C ASN A 22 21.99 -7.75 1.56
N ASN A 23 20.77 -7.26 1.85
CA ASN A 23 19.86 -6.69 0.86
C ASN A 23 19.62 -7.61 -0.37
N PHE A 24 19.62 -8.92 -0.16
CA PHE A 24 19.51 -9.96 -1.20
C PHE A 24 20.64 -9.95 -2.24
N GLU A 25 21.81 -9.38 -1.97
CA GLU A 25 22.88 -9.17 -2.96
C GLU A 25 23.27 -10.47 -3.69
N ASN A 26 23.35 -11.59 -2.97
CA ASN A 26 23.66 -12.90 -3.52
C ASN A 26 22.45 -13.87 -3.49
N GLU A 27 21.26 -13.37 -3.29
CA GLU A 27 20.02 -14.15 -3.12
C GLU A 27 18.91 -13.65 -4.06
N VAL A 28 19.27 -13.38 -5.33
CA VAL A 28 18.34 -12.88 -6.35
C VAL A 28 17.15 -13.83 -6.56
N GLU A 29 17.41 -15.15 -6.56
CA GLU A 29 16.35 -16.15 -6.66
C GLU A 29 15.38 -16.11 -5.48
N LEU A 30 15.90 -15.99 -4.26
CA LEU A 30 15.07 -15.85 -3.06
C LEU A 30 14.23 -14.57 -3.13
N LYS A 31 14.84 -13.44 -3.53
CA LYS A 31 14.11 -12.19 -3.71
C LYS A 31 12.99 -12.34 -4.73
N ASN A 32 13.25 -12.92 -5.87
CA ASN A 32 12.24 -13.15 -6.91
C ASN A 32 11.13 -14.10 -6.40
N LEU A 33 11.48 -15.14 -5.66
CA LEU A 33 10.51 -16.03 -5.03
C LEU A 33 9.58 -15.27 -4.07
N LEU A 34 10.15 -14.40 -3.23
CA LEU A 34 9.37 -13.57 -2.30
C LEU A 34 8.47 -12.56 -3.03
N LEU A 35 8.95 -11.99 -4.13
CA LEU A 35 8.16 -11.04 -4.93
C LEU A 35 6.98 -11.71 -5.66
N THR A 36 7.20 -12.90 -6.23
CA THR A 36 6.26 -13.54 -7.16
C THR A 36 5.38 -14.61 -6.51
N ARG A 37 5.92 -15.41 -5.58
CA ARG A 37 5.27 -16.60 -5.04
C ARG A 37 4.81 -16.47 -3.59
N ALA A 38 5.47 -15.64 -2.78
CA ALA A 38 5.08 -15.48 -1.39
C ALA A 38 3.67 -14.85 -1.30
N PRO A 39 2.80 -15.39 -0.42
CA PRO A 39 1.47 -14.83 -0.23
C PRO A 39 1.52 -13.37 0.20
N LYS A 40 0.63 -12.55 -0.38
CA LYS A 40 0.51 -11.11 -0.11
C LYS A 40 -0.94 -10.73 0.19
N LEU A 41 -1.12 -9.89 1.19
CA LEU A 41 -2.42 -9.29 1.49
C LEU A 41 -2.90 -8.46 0.29
N GLY A 42 -4.13 -8.65 -0.10
CA GLY A 42 -4.70 -8.06 -1.32
C GLY A 42 -4.77 -9.00 -2.51
N ARG A 43 -4.00 -10.12 -2.46
CA ARG A 43 -4.04 -11.18 -3.47
C ARG A 43 -4.39 -12.54 -2.87
N ASP A 44 -3.83 -12.84 -1.71
CA ASP A 44 -3.90 -14.18 -1.12
C ASP A 44 -4.68 -14.15 0.20
N ALA A 45 -5.85 -14.79 0.22
CA ALA A 45 -6.71 -14.87 1.40
C ALA A 45 -6.03 -15.49 2.64
N SER A 46 -5.00 -16.32 2.45
CA SER A 46 -4.21 -16.90 3.55
C SER A 46 -3.49 -15.87 4.41
N CYS A 47 -3.32 -14.63 3.92
CA CYS A 47 -2.73 -13.53 4.68
C CYS A 47 -3.74 -12.84 5.60
N GLU A 48 -5.03 -12.97 5.34
CA GLU A 48 -6.09 -12.24 6.01
C GLU A 48 -6.17 -12.50 7.52
N PRO A 49 -6.11 -13.75 8.01
CA PRO A 49 -6.15 -14.00 9.47
C PRO A 49 -4.95 -13.37 10.20
N VAL A 50 -3.80 -13.27 9.54
CA VAL A 50 -2.61 -12.63 10.12
C VAL A 50 -2.81 -11.12 10.19
N ALA A 51 -3.38 -10.51 9.15
CA ALA A 51 -3.70 -9.09 9.13
C ALA A 51 -4.71 -8.72 10.23
N ASP A 52 -5.77 -9.50 10.39
CA ASP A 52 -6.77 -9.31 11.44
C ASP A 52 -6.15 -9.41 12.84
N ALA A 53 -5.35 -10.44 13.09
CA ALA A 53 -4.68 -10.63 14.38
C ALA A 53 -3.73 -9.48 14.71
N LEU A 54 -3.01 -8.94 13.72
CA LEU A 54 -2.12 -7.78 13.90
C LEU A 54 -2.90 -6.51 14.20
N LEU A 55 -3.98 -6.22 13.45
CA LEU A 55 -4.82 -5.05 13.69
C LEU A 55 -5.48 -5.12 15.07
N GLU A 56 -5.95 -6.31 15.46
CA GLU A 56 -6.56 -6.53 16.77
C GLU A 56 -5.56 -6.35 17.92
N ALA A 57 -4.37 -6.94 17.81
CA ALA A 57 -3.31 -6.78 18.79
C ALA A 57 -2.87 -5.32 18.91
N PHE A 58 -2.74 -4.60 17.81
CA PHE A 58 -2.41 -3.18 17.77
C PHE A 58 -3.50 -2.34 18.44
N ALA A 59 -4.76 -2.55 18.08
CA ALA A 59 -5.89 -1.85 18.69
C ALA A 59 -5.97 -2.10 20.19
N HIS A 60 -5.86 -3.36 20.61
CA HIS A 60 -5.90 -3.76 22.02
C HIS A 60 -4.77 -3.11 22.83
N SER A 61 -3.57 -3.05 22.27
CA SER A 61 -2.39 -2.48 22.97
C SER A 61 -2.55 -1.01 23.33
N TRP A 62 -3.38 -0.28 22.61
CA TRP A 62 -3.53 1.18 22.77
C TRP A 62 -4.88 1.60 23.34
N SER A 63 -5.98 0.93 23.04
CA SER A 63 -7.35 1.35 23.34
C SER A 63 -7.65 1.55 24.83
N HIS A 64 -6.87 0.95 25.71
CA HIS A 64 -7.06 1.04 27.17
C HIS A 64 -6.06 1.98 27.86
N ARG A 65 -5.22 2.65 27.08
CA ARG A 65 -4.22 3.58 27.64
C ARG A 65 -4.77 4.99 27.64
N THR A 66 -4.61 5.66 28.77
CA THR A 66 -4.93 7.10 28.89
C THR A 66 -3.68 7.93 28.60
N ASN A 67 -3.89 9.08 27.96
CA ASN A 67 -2.87 10.08 27.77
C ASN A 67 -2.79 11.04 28.97
N GLU A 68 -1.80 11.92 28.97
CA GLU A 68 -1.54 12.90 30.03
C GLU A 68 -2.70 13.86 30.28
N ARG A 69 -3.63 14.02 29.32
CA ARG A 69 -4.79 14.91 29.41
C ARG A 69 -6.09 14.18 29.80
N GLY A 70 -6.00 12.90 30.19
CA GLY A 70 -7.14 12.08 30.59
C GLY A 70 -7.96 11.51 29.42
N GLY A 71 -7.55 11.74 28.16
CA GLY A 71 -8.14 11.10 27.00
C GLY A 71 -7.55 9.72 26.74
N CYS A 72 -8.19 8.92 25.90
CA CYS A 72 -7.67 7.61 25.48
C CYS A 72 -6.90 7.69 24.16
N PHE A 73 -5.89 6.83 24.00
CA PHE A 73 -5.24 6.65 22.71
C PHE A 73 -6.17 5.93 21.73
N ARG A 74 -6.10 6.37 20.48
CA ARG A 74 -6.85 5.76 19.38
C ARG A 74 -5.87 5.40 18.27
N PRO A 75 -5.62 4.12 18.03
CA PRO A 75 -4.71 3.69 16.96
C PRO A 75 -5.29 4.03 15.59
N GLY A 76 -4.41 4.27 14.63
CA GLY A 76 -4.72 4.50 13.23
C GLY A 76 -3.63 3.91 12.33
N THR A 77 -3.95 3.70 11.06
CA THR A 77 -3.02 3.18 10.05
C THR A 77 -2.58 4.24 9.04
N GLY A 78 -2.84 5.50 9.32
CA GLY A 78 -2.39 6.60 8.49
C GLY A 78 -0.89 6.85 8.68
N SER A 79 -0.09 6.69 7.62
CA SER A 79 1.37 6.85 7.67
C SER A 79 1.85 8.25 7.34
N ALA A 80 0.96 9.15 6.94
CA ALA A 80 1.29 10.45 6.38
C ALA A 80 2.36 10.33 5.28
N MET A 81 3.27 11.23 5.10
CA MET A 81 4.37 11.16 4.14
C MET A 81 5.57 10.34 4.64
N TYR A 82 5.49 9.83 5.87
CA TYR A 82 6.61 9.14 6.53
C TYR A 82 6.93 7.76 5.96
N TYR A 83 6.04 7.14 5.18
CA TYR A 83 6.31 5.90 4.47
C TYR A 83 7.54 5.99 3.54
N TRP A 84 7.80 7.17 2.97
CA TRP A 84 8.99 7.43 2.17
C TRP A 84 10.24 7.56 3.04
N TRP A 85 10.18 8.37 4.10
CA TRP A 85 11.28 8.58 5.03
C TRP A 85 11.70 7.27 5.71
N HIS A 86 10.75 6.58 6.32
CA HIS A 86 11.03 5.32 6.98
C HIS A 86 11.51 4.24 6.00
N GLY A 87 10.98 4.23 4.78
CA GLY A 87 11.45 3.30 3.75
C GLY A 87 12.94 3.44 3.44
N ARG A 88 13.45 4.66 3.43
CA ARG A 88 14.88 4.94 3.17
C ARG A 88 15.81 4.43 4.27
N GLU A 89 15.35 4.42 5.50
CA GLU A 89 16.13 4.01 6.66
C GLU A 89 15.99 2.50 6.97
N LEU A 90 14.94 1.87 6.47
CA LEU A 90 14.70 0.45 6.71
C LEU A 90 15.50 -0.43 5.75
N GLY A 91 16.09 -1.48 6.32
CA GLY A 91 16.70 -2.58 5.59
C GLY A 91 15.70 -3.34 4.72
N ALA A 92 16.17 -4.39 4.04
CA ALA A 92 15.33 -5.28 3.25
C ALA A 92 14.28 -5.99 4.10
N THR A 93 13.13 -6.34 3.50
CA THR A 93 12.01 -6.98 4.22
C THR A 93 11.59 -8.31 3.60
N CYS A 94 10.93 -9.14 4.41
CA CYS A 94 10.58 -10.53 4.05
C CYS A 94 9.55 -10.67 2.91
N ASP A 95 9.02 -9.59 2.39
CA ASP A 95 8.13 -9.54 1.23
C ASP A 95 8.86 -9.32 -0.10
N GLY A 96 10.20 -9.20 -0.05
CA GLY A 96 11.07 -8.97 -1.20
C GLY A 96 11.43 -7.51 -1.44
N ARG A 97 10.99 -6.57 -0.56
CA ARG A 97 11.39 -5.17 -0.64
C ARG A 97 12.89 -5.02 -0.34
N SER A 98 13.60 -4.29 -1.19
CA SER A 98 15.01 -3.96 -0.95
C SER A 98 15.17 -2.87 0.10
N ALA A 99 16.34 -2.81 0.71
CA ALA A 99 16.74 -1.71 1.59
C ALA A 99 16.59 -0.36 0.87
N GLY A 100 16.12 0.64 1.58
CA GLY A 100 15.93 1.99 1.04
C GLY A 100 14.71 2.19 0.14
N GLN A 101 14.02 1.14 -0.27
CA GLN A 101 12.77 1.28 -1.02
C GLN A 101 11.63 1.78 -0.12
N MET A 102 10.71 2.54 -0.71
CA MET A 102 9.54 3.06 -0.02
C MET A 102 8.66 1.94 0.54
N LEU A 103 7.98 2.23 1.63
CA LEU A 103 6.86 1.44 2.16
C LEU A 103 5.57 1.79 1.42
N SER A 104 4.51 1.02 1.67
CA SER A 104 3.17 1.39 1.21
C SER A 104 2.66 2.63 1.94
N ALA A 105 1.88 3.45 1.24
CA ALA A 105 1.21 4.59 1.86
C ALA A 105 -0.02 4.12 2.64
N ASN A 106 -0.12 4.52 3.89
CA ASN A 106 -1.28 4.23 4.74
C ASN A 106 -1.58 2.72 4.86
N PHE A 107 -2.86 2.35 4.91
CA PHE A 107 -3.32 0.96 4.85
C PHE A 107 -3.63 0.58 3.40
N SER A 108 -2.60 0.60 2.56
CA SER A 108 -2.69 0.30 1.13
C SER A 108 -1.80 -0.89 0.77
N PRO A 109 -2.02 -1.53 -0.38
CA PRO A 109 -1.19 -2.65 -0.82
C PRO A 109 0.28 -2.31 -0.89
N THR A 110 1.12 -3.31 -0.69
CA THR A 110 2.56 -3.19 -0.94
C THR A 110 2.82 -2.83 -2.40
N LEU A 111 3.82 -2.00 -2.65
CA LEU A 111 4.24 -1.62 -4.01
C LEU A 111 4.71 -2.82 -4.86
N GLN A 112 5.01 -3.94 -4.21
CA GLN A 112 5.36 -5.21 -4.86
C GLN A 112 4.14 -6.08 -5.18
N LEU A 113 2.91 -5.65 -4.84
CA LEU A 113 1.71 -6.39 -5.19
C LEU A 113 1.48 -6.28 -6.72
N ARG A 114 1.37 -7.41 -7.36
CA ARG A 114 1.07 -7.56 -8.78
C ARG A 114 -0.18 -8.42 -8.92
N ASP A 115 -0.89 -8.24 -10.01
CA ASP A 115 -1.99 -9.10 -10.43
C ASP A 115 -3.16 -9.21 -9.41
N ALA A 116 -3.39 -8.16 -8.64
CA ALA A 116 -4.54 -8.05 -7.74
C ALA A 116 -5.53 -7.03 -8.29
N GLY A 117 -6.76 -7.45 -8.53
CA GLY A 117 -7.83 -6.55 -8.93
C GLY A 117 -8.24 -5.59 -7.81
N PRO A 118 -8.82 -4.42 -8.14
CA PRO A 118 -9.18 -3.40 -7.15
C PRO A 118 -10.18 -3.90 -6.10
N LEU A 119 -11.13 -4.74 -6.49
CA LEU A 119 -12.10 -5.33 -5.55
C LEU A 119 -11.44 -6.31 -4.58
N SER A 120 -10.47 -7.09 -5.05
CA SER A 120 -9.68 -8.01 -4.20
C SER A 120 -8.86 -7.23 -3.17
N VAL A 121 -8.26 -6.12 -3.58
CA VAL A 121 -7.56 -5.20 -2.68
C VAL A 121 -8.50 -4.60 -1.65
N ILE A 122 -9.65 -4.08 -2.07
CA ILE A 122 -10.66 -3.53 -1.17
C ILE A 122 -11.09 -4.59 -0.15
N SER A 123 -11.45 -5.80 -0.59
CA SER A 123 -11.83 -6.89 0.29
C SER A 123 -10.76 -7.21 1.34
N ALA A 124 -9.50 -7.23 0.94
CA ALA A 124 -8.39 -7.52 1.84
C ALA A 124 -8.07 -6.37 2.81
N MET A 125 -8.31 -5.12 2.42
CA MET A 125 -8.01 -3.93 3.23
C MET A 125 -9.19 -3.47 4.11
N THR A 126 -10.42 -3.94 3.85
CA THR A 126 -11.61 -3.66 4.68
C THR A 126 -11.82 -4.76 5.72
N ARG A 127 -10.82 -5.00 6.55
CA ARG A 127 -10.83 -6.09 7.54
C ARG A 127 -11.65 -5.74 8.78
N PRO A 128 -12.28 -6.73 9.45
CA PRO A 128 -13.03 -6.51 10.68
C PRO A 128 -12.20 -5.83 11.80
N GLY A 129 -10.91 -6.17 11.89
CA GLY A 129 -9.99 -5.54 12.84
C GLY A 129 -9.80 -4.04 12.62
N LEU A 130 -10.09 -3.54 11.41
CA LEU A 130 -9.99 -2.12 11.07
C LEU A 130 -10.96 -1.25 11.88
N LEU A 131 -12.14 -1.77 12.22
CA LEU A 131 -13.11 -1.06 13.06
C LEU A 131 -12.57 -0.71 14.45
N LYS A 132 -11.60 -1.48 14.94
CA LYS A 132 -10.93 -1.25 16.23
C LYS A 132 -9.79 -0.23 16.12
N VAL A 133 -9.26 -0.03 14.91
CA VAL A 133 -8.21 0.95 14.59
C VAL A 133 -8.89 2.24 14.10
N CYS A 134 -9.58 2.92 15.01
CA CYS A 134 -10.60 3.92 14.71
C CYS A 134 -10.06 5.32 14.36
N ASN A 135 -8.75 5.54 14.38
CA ASN A 135 -8.15 6.85 14.05
C ASN A 135 -7.68 6.92 12.58
N GLY A 136 -8.50 6.39 11.69
CA GLY A 136 -8.25 6.40 10.25
C GLY A 136 -7.51 5.18 9.73
N GLY A 137 -7.93 4.71 8.57
CA GLY A 137 -7.33 3.61 7.81
C GLY A 137 -7.50 3.88 6.32
N PRO A 138 -6.79 4.90 5.77
CA PRO A 138 -6.99 5.26 4.38
C PRO A 138 -6.40 4.20 3.45
N LEU A 139 -7.23 3.76 2.50
CA LEU A 139 -6.84 2.97 1.35
C LEU A 139 -6.63 3.91 0.15
N THR A 140 -5.45 3.89 -0.43
CA THR A 140 -5.15 4.65 -1.65
C THR A 140 -5.09 3.72 -2.84
N LEU A 141 -5.90 4.00 -3.86
CA LEU A 141 -5.90 3.30 -5.14
C LEU A 141 -5.64 4.29 -6.28
N GLU A 142 -4.78 3.90 -7.18
CA GLU A 142 -4.54 4.62 -8.42
C GLU A 142 -5.34 3.94 -9.53
N LEU A 143 -6.25 4.67 -10.15
CA LEU A 143 -7.00 4.22 -11.31
C LEU A 143 -6.38 4.84 -12.56
N ASP A 144 -6.35 4.07 -13.65
CA ASP A 144 -6.01 4.64 -14.95
C ASP A 144 -7.15 5.57 -15.39
N ASP A 145 -6.83 6.69 -16.01
CA ASP A 145 -7.82 7.69 -16.42
C ASP A 145 -8.81 7.15 -17.46
N THR A 146 -8.47 6.06 -18.13
CA THR A 146 -9.35 5.40 -19.11
C THR A 146 -10.66 4.91 -18.50
N VAL A 147 -10.67 4.57 -17.20
CA VAL A 147 -11.91 4.14 -16.52
C VAL A 147 -12.98 5.22 -16.46
N PHE A 148 -12.63 6.48 -16.67
CA PHE A 148 -13.57 7.61 -16.68
C PHE A 148 -13.98 8.06 -18.10
N LYS A 149 -13.50 7.41 -19.15
CA LYS A 149 -13.78 7.81 -20.55
C LYS A 149 -15.14 7.36 -21.06
N ASN A 150 -15.80 6.43 -20.37
CA ASN A 150 -17.13 5.95 -20.77
C ASN A 150 -18.04 5.72 -19.56
N ALA A 151 -19.34 5.59 -19.82
CA ALA A 151 -20.35 5.40 -18.77
C ALA A 151 -20.17 4.09 -18.01
N GLU A 152 -19.76 3.02 -18.67
CA GLU A 152 -19.54 1.71 -18.05
C GLU A 152 -18.38 1.75 -17.05
N GLY A 153 -17.26 2.39 -17.40
CA GLY A 153 -16.13 2.57 -16.48
C GLY A 153 -16.51 3.40 -15.26
N MET A 154 -17.28 4.49 -15.45
CA MET A 154 -17.80 5.29 -14.32
C MET A 154 -18.71 4.47 -13.42
N GLU A 155 -19.57 3.61 -13.97
CA GLU A 155 -20.43 2.73 -13.19
C GLU A 155 -19.59 1.70 -12.38
N LYS A 156 -18.57 1.12 -12.99
CA LYS A 156 -17.62 0.21 -12.30
C LYS A 156 -16.95 0.91 -11.12
N VAL A 157 -16.50 2.15 -11.28
CA VAL A 157 -15.93 2.94 -10.18
C VAL A 157 -16.96 3.21 -9.07
N ALA A 158 -18.20 3.56 -9.44
CA ALA A 158 -19.28 3.76 -8.48
C ALA A 158 -19.58 2.47 -7.67
N MET A 159 -19.60 1.32 -8.36
CA MET A 159 -19.75 0.01 -7.71
C MET A 159 -18.58 -0.30 -6.79
N LEU A 160 -17.35 0.04 -7.17
CA LEU A 160 -16.15 -0.14 -6.37
C LEU A 160 -16.23 0.66 -5.05
N VAL A 161 -16.62 1.93 -5.14
CA VAL A 161 -16.83 2.80 -3.97
C VAL A 161 -17.95 2.26 -3.07
N ARG A 162 -19.06 1.82 -3.66
CA ARG A 162 -20.16 1.20 -2.91
C ARG A 162 -19.70 -0.06 -2.18
N SER A 163 -18.93 -0.93 -2.83
CA SER A 163 -18.39 -2.14 -2.22
C SER A 163 -17.49 -1.80 -1.03
N PHE A 164 -16.61 -0.80 -1.18
CA PHE A 164 -15.75 -0.35 -0.09
C PHE A 164 -16.56 0.10 1.13
N ILE A 165 -17.61 0.88 0.93
CA ILE A 165 -18.50 1.36 2.01
C ILE A 165 -19.22 0.17 2.67
N GLN A 166 -19.79 -0.72 1.87
CA GLN A 166 -20.52 -1.90 2.36
C GLN A 166 -19.62 -2.88 3.14
N MET A 167 -18.35 -2.97 2.78
CA MET A 167 -17.36 -3.79 3.48
C MET A 167 -16.79 -3.12 4.74
N GLY A 168 -17.25 -1.92 5.10
CA GLY A 168 -16.82 -1.22 6.31
C GLY A 168 -15.47 -0.53 6.19
N GLY A 169 -15.08 -0.11 5.00
CA GLY A 169 -13.87 0.67 4.79
C GLY A 169 -13.95 2.05 5.44
N HIS A 170 -12.85 2.51 6.02
CA HIS A 170 -12.81 3.79 6.75
C HIS A 170 -12.71 4.99 5.82
N GLN A 171 -11.73 4.99 4.95
CA GLN A 171 -11.43 6.10 4.07
C GLN A 171 -10.83 5.55 2.77
N MET A 172 -11.37 5.97 1.65
CA MET A 172 -10.82 5.66 0.33
C MET A 172 -10.30 6.93 -0.32
N GLN A 173 -9.14 6.82 -0.92
CA GLN A 173 -8.56 7.84 -1.77
C GLN A 173 -8.35 7.24 -3.15
N LEU A 174 -8.99 7.82 -4.15
CA LEU A 174 -8.83 7.45 -5.55
C LEU A 174 -8.04 8.54 -6.27
N ASN A 175 -7.05 8.15 -7.02
CA ASN A 175 -6.41 8.97 -8.04
C ASN A 175 -6.77 8.43 -9.42
N ALA A 176 -7.09 9.32 -10.34
CA ALA A 176 -7.24 9.01 -11.76
C ALA A 176 -6.04 9.61 -12.49
N VAL A 177 -5.04 8.79 -12.75
CA VAL A 177 -3.78 9.24 -13.33
C VAL A 177 -3.35 8.32 -14.47
N ASN A 178 -2.76 8.92 -15.47
CA ASN A 178 -2.10 8.20 -16.55
C ASN A 178 -0.59 8.16 -16.27
N ARG A 179 -0.04 6.95 -16.18
CA ARG A 179 1.37 6.76 -15.86
C ARG A 179 2.31 7.39 -16.88
N GLU A 180 1.95 7.35 -18.16
CA GLU A 180 2.74 7.95 -19.25
C GLU A 180 2.78 9.45 -19.12
N THR A 181 1.64 10.07 -18.79
CA THR A 181 1.55 11.52 -18.51
C THR A 181 2.42 11.91 -17.31
N LEU A 182 2.43 11.13 -16.25
CA LEU A 182 3.29 11.40 -15.09
C LEU A 182 4.78 11.30 -15.44
N LEU A 183 5.17 10.31 -16.23
CA LEU A 183 6.55 10.15 -16.71
C LEU A 183 6.98 11.28 -17.64
N ASP A 184 6.06 11.74 -18.49
CA ASP A 184 6.33 12.89 -19.35
C ASP A 184 6.42 14.18 -18.56
N ALA A 185 5.55 14.38 -17.57
CA ALA A 185 5.59 15.54 -16.68
C ALA A 185 6.88 15.65 -15.86
N GLN A 186 7.53 14.52 -15.55
CA GLN A 186 8.87 14.55 -14.93
C GLN A 186 9.96 15.03 -15.89
N LYS A 187 9.82 14.77 -17.19
CA LYS A 187 10.80 15.15 -18.21
C LYS A 187 10.58 16.56 -18.73
N ASN A 188 9.31 16.92 -18.91
CA ASN A 188 8.84 18.16 -19.52
C ASN A 188 7.92 18.93 -18.57
N PRO A 189 8.38 19.36 -17.37
CA PRO A 189 7.51 19.95 -16.34
C PRO A 189 6.79 21.23 -16.77
N GLN A 190 7.36 21.99 -17.71
CA GLN A 190 6.75 23.22 -18.26
C GLN A 190 5.46 22.95 -19.02
N ASP A 191 5.28 21.75 -19.59
CA ASP A 191 4.11 21.39 -20.41
C ASP A 191 2.97 20.81 -19.54
N HIS A 192 3.23 20.58 -18.24
CA HIS A 192 2.30 19.91 -17.31
C HIS A 192 2.08 20.70 -16.02
N GLN A 193 2.14 22.03 -16.07
CA GLN A 193 2.01 22.88 -14.89
C GLN A 193 0.67 22.70 -14.15
N ASP A 194 -0.40 22.34 -14.88
CA ASP A 194 -1.74 22.15 -14.34
C ASP A 194 -2.04 20.71 -13.92
N LEU A 195 -1.07 19.78 -14.03
CA LEU A 195 -1.26 18.40 -13.66
C LEU A 195 -1.38 18.26 -12.13
N ILE A 196 -2.61 18.05 -11.67
CA ILE A 196 -2.92 17.88 -10.26
C ILE A 196 -2.98 16.40 -9.90
N VAL A 197 -2.34 16.03 -8.80
CA VAL A 197 -2.38 14.68 -8.23
C VAL A 197 -2.82 14.72 -6.78
N ARG A 198 -3.47 13.64 -6.34
CA ARG A 198 -3.77 13.44 -4.94
C ARG A 198 -2.56 12.83 -4.24
N VAL A 199 -1.95 13.58 -3.36
CA VAL A 199 -0.76 13.11 -2.63
C VAL A 199 -1.18 12.29 -1.41
N TRP A 200 -1.91 12.90 -0.42
CA TRP A 200 -2.13 12.31 0.89
C TRP A 200 -3.01 13.20 1.73
N GLY A 201 -4.31 13.10 1.59
CA GLY A 201 -5.23 14.01 2.26
C GLY A 201 -5.24 15.43 1.67
N TRP A 202 -4.37 15.72 0.70
CA TRP A 202 -4.33 16.96 -0.06
C TRP A 202 -3.98 16.71 -1.53
N SER A 203 -4.22 17.70 -2.37
CA SER A 203 -3.88 17.68 -3.80
C SER A 203 -2.82 18.74 -4.09
N GLY A 204 -1.93 18.46 -5.03
CA GLY A 204 -0.91 19.40 -5.44
C GLY A 204 -0.54 19.25 -6.90
N HIS A 205 0.13 20.24 -7.44
CA HIS A 205 0.68 20.19 -8.79
C HIS A 205 1.84 19.20 -8.81
N PHE A 206 1.74 18.18 -9.67
CA PHE A 206 2.71 17.09 -9.73
C PHE A 206 4.15 17.59 -9.96
N VAL A 207 4.30 18.55 -10.84
CA VAL A 207 5.62 19.11 -11.22
C VAL A 207 6.28 19.91 -10.09
N GLN A 208 5.53 20.34 -9.08
CA GLN A 208 6.03 21.09 -7.92
C GLN A 208 6.39 20.17 -6.75
N LEU A 209 6.06 18.88 -6.83
CA LEU A 209 6.42 17.91 -5.80
C LEU A 209 7.90 17.56 -5.88
N ASP A 210 8.50 17.26 -4.73
CA ASP A 210 9.84 16.67 -4.69
C ASP A 210 9.87 15.37 -5.50
N LYS A 211 11.00 15.12 -6.17
CA LYS A 211 11.18 13.96 -7.03
C LYS A 211 10.82 12.63 -6.35
N GLY A 212 11.10 12.49 -5.06
CA GLY A 212 10.75 11.29 -4.31
C GLY A 212 9.23 11.03 -4.24
N TYR A 213 8.43 12.09 -4.12
CA TYR A 213 6.96 11.98 -4.17
C TYR A 213 6.46 11.70 -5.58
N GLN A 214 7.03 12.34 -6.59
CA GLN A 214 6.71 12.06 -7.98
C GLN A 214 6.96 10.59 -8.32
N ASP A 215 8.14 10.07 -7.99
CA ASP A 215 8.51 8.67 -8.21
C ASP A 215 7.58 7.70 -7.49
N GLN A 216 7.16 8.04 -6.27
CA GLN A 216 6.21 7.23 -5.51
C GLN A 216 4.82 7.19 -6.17
N ILE A 217 4.32 8.32 -6.65
CA ILE A 217 3.03 8.39 -7.34
C ILE A 217 3.07 7.55 -8.62
N ILE A 218 4.17 7.63 -9.39
CA ILE A 218 4.36 6.83 -10.61
C ILE A 218 4.43 5.32 -10.31
N GLN A 219 5.00 4.95 -9.16
CA GLN A 219 5.18 3.54 -8.77
C GLN A 219 3.94 2.91 -8.14
N ARG A 220 2.93 3.71 -7.76
CA ARG A 220 1.68 3.18 -7.22
C ARG A 220 1.02 2.22 -8.23
N THR A 221 0.32 1.24 -7.68
CA THR A 221 -0.42 0.30 -8.51
C THR A 221 -1.56 1.01 -9.22
N SER A 222 -1.54 1.01 -10.56
CA SER A 222 -2.64 1.50 -11.37
C SER A 222 -3.53 0.33 -11.77
N TYR A 223 -4.82 0.48 -11.57
CA TYR A 223 -5.84 -0.50 -11.96
C TYR A 223 -6.54 0.01 -13.22
N ARG A 224 -6.42 -0.74 -14.28
CA ARG A 224 -7.03 -0.41 -15.58
C ARG A 224 -8.37 -1.11 -15.73
N GLU A 225 -9.18 -0.58 -16.60
CA GLU A 225 -10.38 -1.27 -17.05
C GLU A 225 -9.96 -2.56 -17.78
N ALA A 226 -10.53 -3.70 -17.36
CA ALA A 226 -10.25 -5.01 -17.95
C ALA A 226 -11.20 -5.30 -19.11
#